data_777cdc7b0d9cc564eb44e475183accb4
#
_entry.id   777cdc7b0d9cc564eb44e475183accb4
#
_cell.length_a   1.000
_cell.length_b   1.000
_cell.length_c   1.000
_cell.angle_alpha   90.00
_cell.angle_beta   90.00
_cell.angle_gamma   90.00
#
_symmetry.space_group_name_H-M   'P 1'
#
loop_
_entity.id
_entity.type
_entity.pdbx_description
1 polymer ?
#
loop_
_entity_poly.entity_id
_entity_poly.type
_entity_poly.pdbx_seq_one_letter_code
_entity_poly.pdbx_strand_id
1 'polypeptide(L)'
;MSTAYQQAQQEGQSVVRAAILDAATHLLATEGPAALTVRRISGEVGCSTKVIYTLFGGKDGLSQALWLEGFARFERWMLEVMGPDDPLTTLRRGMVAYRAYALAEPDYYRVMFQGAMPGFKPDQESVQAARRTFDLLLRRVEECLEAGVLRGGAAREIADVLWMAMHGAVSLEISGYFEPDEVAQRYELLCASVLAPFLAHSAVTHGDVTHGDVSQGA
;
A
#
# COMPACT_ATOMS: atom_id res chain seq x y z
N MET A 1 13.06 -18.97 -26.84
CA MET A 1 14.26 -18.47 -26.11
C MET A 1 14.65 -17.12 -26.68
N SER A 2 14.64 -16.07 -25.85
CA SER A 2 15.10 -14.73 -26.28
C SER A 2 16.61 -14.74 -26.45
N THR A 3 17.15 -14.07 -27.48
CA THR A 3 18.59 -13.94 -27.64
C THR A 3 19.15 -12.93 -26.61
N ALA A 4 20.44 -13.03 -26.27
CA ALA A 4 21.09 -12.07 -25.36
C ALA A 4 20.90 -10.61 -25.81
N TYR A 5 20.86 -10.36 -27.10
CA TYR A 5 20.56 -9.03 -27.67
C TYR A 5 19.13 -8.57 -27.37
N GLN A 6 18.14 -9.46 -27.51
CA GLN A 6 16.75 -9.14 -27.20
C GLN A 6 16.54 -8.87 -25.71
N GLN A 7 17.25 -9.60 -24.85
CA GLN A 7 17.24 -9.36 -23.39
C GLN A 7 17.83 -8.00 -23.05
N ALA A 8 19.02 -7.67 -23.56
CA ALA A 8 19.64 -6.37 -23.33
C ALA A 8 18.79 -5.19 -23.85
N GLN A 9 18.12 -5.38 -24.99
CA GLN A 9 17.19 -4.37 -25.52
C GLN A 9 15.96 -4.19 -24.63
N GLN A 10 15.38 -5.27 -24.11
CA GLN A 10 14.23 -5.22 -23.19
C GLN A 10 14.61 -4.57 -21.87
N GLU A 11 15.78 -4.91 -21.30
CA GLU A 11 16.31 -4.29 -20.10
C GLU A 11 16.53 -2.79 -20.29
N GLY A 12 17.14 -2.38 -21.39
CA GLY A 12 17.32 -0.96 -21.72
C GLY A 12 15.98 -0.22 -21.86
N GLN A 13 14.97 -0.83 -22.49
CA GLN A 13 13.64 -0.25 -22.60
C GLN A 13 12.94 -0.14 -21.24
N SER A 14 13.11 -1.12 -20.35
CA SER A 14 12.50 -1.08 -19.01
C SER A 14 13.10 0.03 -18.14
N VAL A 15 14.41 0.25 -18.22
CA VAL A 15 15.10 1.35 -17.52
C VAL A 15 14.60 2.71 -18.01
N VAL A 16 14.51 2.90 -19.33
CA VAL A 16 14.00 4.16 -19.90
C VAL A 16 12.52 4.36 -19.54
N ARG A 17 11.73 3.29 -19.57
CA ARG A 17 10.32 3.33 -19.18
C ARG A 17 10.16 3.77 -17.72
N ALA A 18 10.93 3.19 -16.80
CA ALA A 18 10.90 3.56 -15.39
C ALA A 18 11.29 5.03 -15.18
N ALA A 19 12.37 5.49 -15.79
CA ALA A 19 12.82 6.88 -15.71
C ALA A 19 11.75 7.88 -16.20
N ILE A 20 11.01 7.54 -17.28
CA ILE A 20 9.90 8.37 -17.76
C ILE A 20 8.75 8.41 -16.77
N LEU A 21 8.40 7.27 -16.16
CA LEU A 21 7.31 7.20 -15.17
C LEU A 21 7.68 7.98 -13.90
N ASP A 22 8.91 7.84 -13.39
CA ASP A 22 9.38 8.57 -12.21
C ASP A 22 9.40 10.09 -12.45
N ALA A 23 9.92 10.53 -13.61
CA ALA A 23 9.90 11.93 -13.98
C ALA A 23 8.47 12.48 -14.13
N ALA A 24 7.57 11.71 -14.74
CA ALA A 24 6.17 12.11 -14.90
C ALA A 24 5.45 12.21 -13.57
N THR A 25 5.70 11.27 -12.65
CA THR A 25 5.12 11.25 -11.29
C THR A 25 5.62 12.45 -10.49
N HIS A 26 6.93 12.72 -10.54
CA HIS A 26 7.54 13.86 -9.87
C HIS A 26 6.98 15.21 -10.38
N LEU A 27 6.92 15.39 -11.70
CA LEU A 27 6.34 16.60 -12.31
C LEU A 27 4.88 16.80 -11.93
N LEU A 28 4.12 15.71 -11.88
CA LEU A 28 2.71 15.74 -11.47
C LEU A 28 2.55 16.21 -10.02
N ALA A 29 3.44 15.78 -9.13
CA ALA A 29 3.42 16.14 -7.73
C ALA A 29 3.91 17.58 -7.47
N THR A 30 4.92 18.04 -8.20
CA THR A 30 5.56 19.35 -7.96
C THR A 30 4.97 20.50 -8.78
N GLU A 31 4.60 20.24 -10.04
CA GLU A 31 4.07 21.24 -10.99
C GLU A 31 2.57 21.06 -11.28
N GLY A 32 1.99 19.96 -10.79
CA GLY A 32 0.56 19.64 -10.96
C GLY A 32 0.21 19.02 -12.32
N PRO A 33 -1.09 18.75 -12.56
CA PRO A 33 -1.57 18.00 -13.74
C PRO A 33 -1.27 18.66 -15.09
N ALA A 34 -1.06 19.97 -15.12
CA ALA A 34 -0.71 20.70 -16.35
C ALA A 34 0.68 20.31 -16.87
N ALA A 35 1.58 19.87 -16.00
CA ALA A 35 2.93 19.43 -16.36
C ALA A 35 2.93 18.02 -16.99
N LEU A 36 1.87 17.25 -16.86
CA LEU A 36 1.76 15.91 -17.45
C LEU A 36 1.55 16.00 -18.98
N THR A 37 2.59 16.43 -19.66
CA THR A 37 2.65 16.53 -21.11
C THR A 37 3.86 15.80 -21.67
N VAL A 38 3.71 15.16 -22.83
CA VAL A 38 4.81 14.43 -23.50
C VAL A 38 6.04 15.32 -23.66
N ARG A 39 5.86 16.61 -24.01
CA ARG A 39 6.96 17.55 -24.21
C ARG A 39 7.70 17.88 -22.91
N ARG A 40 6.97 18.13 -21.82
CA ARG A 40 7.58 18.48 -20.53
C ARG A 40 8.37 17.30 -19.98
N ILE A 41 7.78 16.10 -20.04
CA ILE A 41 8.39 14.86 -19.55
C ILE A 41 9.62 14.48 -20.38
N SER A 42 9.54 14.57 -21.72
CA SER A 42 10.70 14.28 -22.57
C SER A 42 11.87 15.23 -22.32
N GLY A 43 11.59 16.51 -22.01
CA GLY A 43 12.61 17.47 -21.61
C GLY A 43 13.25 17.14 -20.26
N GLU A 44 12.46 16.68 -19.29
CA GLU A 44 12.95 16.27 -17.96
C GLU A 44 13.88 15.05 -18.03
N VAL A 45 13.48 14.05 -18.79
CA VAL A 45 14.25 12.79 -18.95
C VAL A 45 15.43 12.95 -19.93
N GLY A 46 15.44 14.00 -20.76
CA GLY A 46 16.43 14.17 -21.81
C GLY A 46 16.25 13.22 -23.01
N CYS A 47 15.02 12.75 -23.25
CA CYS A 47 14.71 11.86 -24.37
C CYS A 47 13.87 12.57 -25.44
N SER A 48 13.75 11.97 -26.64
CA SER A 48 12.84 12.51 -27.66
C SER A 48 11.38 12.17 -27.35
N THR A 49 10.44 13.04 -27.75
CA THR A 49 8.99 12.77 -27.62
C THR A 49 8.58 11.46 -28.31
N LYS A 50 9.30 11.07 -29.39
CA LYS A 50 9.07 9.80 -30.10
C LYS A 50 9.22 8.59 -29.17
N VAL A 51 10.17 8.63 -28.22
CA VAL A 51 10.36 7.55 -27.23
C VAL A 51 9.11 7.37 -26.38
N ILE A 52 8.52 8.47 -25.89
CA ILE A 52 7.30 8.43 -25.08
C ILE A 52 6.12 7.87 -25.90
N TYR A 53 5.95 8.34 -27.14
CA TYR A 53 4.91 7.80 -28.00
C TYR A 53 5.10 6.31 -28.31
N THR A 54 6.35 5.86 -28.50
CA THR A 54 6.65 4.44 -28.75
C THR A 54 6.35 3.57 -27.53
N LEU A 55 6.65 4.04 -26.31
CA LEU A 55 6.50 3.25 -25.08
C LEU A 55 5.08 3.29 -24.49
N PHE A 56 4.36 4.40 -24.70
CA PHE A 56 3.09 4.64 -24.02
C PHE A 56 1.92 5.01 -24.95
N GLY A 57 2.17 5.23 -26.24
CA GLY A 57 1.12 5.65 -27.18
C GLY A 57 0.68 7.11 -27.03
N GLY A 58 1.15 7.83 -26.01
CA GLY A 58 0.79 9.23 -25.73
C GLY A 58 0.40 9.45 -24.27
N LYS A 59 -0.31 10.56 -24.00
CA LYS A 59 -0.65 10.98 -22.63
C LYS A 59 -1.55 9.98 -21.91
N ASP A 60 -2.56 9.45 -22.58
CA ASP A 60 -3.54 8.54 -21.94
C ASP A 60 -2.87 7.22 -21.56
N GLY A 61 -2.08 6.63 -22.46
CA GLY A 61 -1.31 5.43 -22.14
C GLY A 61 -0.24 5.66 -21.08
N LEU A 62 0.34 6.86 -21.02
CA LEU A 62 1.25 7.23 -19.95
C LEU A 62 0.52 7.32 -18.60
N SER A 63 -0.68 7.92 -18.54
CA SER A 63 -1.49 7.98 -17.33
C SER A 63 -1.88 6.59 -16.83
N GLN A 64 -2.24 5.71 -17.77
CA GLN A 64 -2.51 4.30 -17.48
C GLN A 64 -1.28 3.59 -16.90
N ALA A 65 -0.11 3.81 -17.51
CA ALA A 65 1.14 3.22 -17.07
C ALA A 65 1.59 3.74 -15.69
N LEU A 66 1.35 5.01 -15.37
CA LEU A 66 1.60 5.59 -14.04
C LEU A 66 0.76 4.91 -12.95
N TRP A 67 -0.53 4.72 -13.24
CA TRP A 67 -1.44 4.01 -12.33
C TRP A 67 -0.97 2.58 -12.07
N LEU A 68 -0.72 1.83 -13.13
CA LEU A 68 -0.26 0.44 -13.02
C LEU A 68 1.08 0.30 -12.30
N GLU A 69 2.02 1.21 -12.57
CA GLU A 69 3.33 1.21 -11.89
C GLU A 69 3.20 1.48 -10.40
N GLY A 70 2.36 2.44 -10.00
CA GLY A 70 2.11 2.73 -8.57
C GLY A 70 1.63 1.48 -7.82
N PHE A 71 0.62 0.79 -8.35
CA PHE A 71 0.10 -0.43 -7.74
C PHE A 71 1.10 -1.60 -7.80
N ALA A 72 1.89 -1.73 -8.88
CA ALA A 72 2.92 -2.76 -8.99
C ALA A 72 4.07 -2.55 -7.97
N ARG A 73 4.47 -1.29 -7.71
CA ARG A 73 5.45 -0.96 -6.67
C ARG A 73 4.91 -1.26 -5.28
N PHE A 74 3.66 -0.87 -5.03
CA PHE A 74 3.00 -1.15 -3.77
C PHE A 74 2.88 -2.66 -3.51
N GLU A 75 2.45 -3.44 -4.50
CA GLU A 75 2.34 -4.89 -4.40
C GLU A 75 3.69 -5.55 -4.06
N ARG A 76 4.77 -5.18 -4.77
CA ARG A 76 6.12 -5.68 -4.49
C ARG A 76 6.56 -5.36 -3.06
N TRP A 77 6.41 -4.09 -2.66
CA TRP A 77 6.75 -3.64 -1.31
C TRP A 77 6.03 -4.45 -0.23
N MET A 78 4.72 -4.66 -0.40
CA MET A 78 3.95 -5.43 0.56
C MET A 78 4.36 -6.90 0.60
N LEU A 79 4.64 -7.51 -0.54
CA LEU A 79 5.09 -8.91 -0.62
C LEU A 79 6.48 -9.13 0.01
N GLU A 80 7.40 -8.17 -0.12
CA GLU A 80 8.75 -8.24 0.49
C GLU A 80 8.68 -8.19 2.02
N VAL A 81 7.71 -7.47 2.58
CA VAL A 81 7.57 -7.31 4.04
C VAL A 81 6.80 -8.46 4.68
N MET A 82 5.94 -9.15 3.92
CA MET A 82 5.13 -10.27 4.40
C MET A 82 5.96 -11.55 4.48
N GLY A 83 6.62 -11.75 5.63
CA GLY A 83 7.40 -12.96 5.92
C GLY A 83 6.55 -14.14 6.43
N PRO A 84 7.18 -15.28 6.75
CA PRO A 84 6.53 -16.51 7.23
C PRO A 84 6.20 -16.49 8.73
N ASP A 85 5.88 -15.33 9.29
CA ASP A 85 5.53 -15.19 10.71
C ASP A 85 4.09 -15.66 10.97
N ASP A 86 3.70 -15.64 12.25
CA ASP A 86 2.32 -15.90 12.62
C ASP A 86 1.36 -14.86 11.95
N PRO A 87 0.10 -15.23 11.70
CA PRO A 87 -0.83 -14.39 10.94
C PRO A 87 -1.03 -12.99 11.52
N LEU A 88 -1.12 -12.84 12.85
CA LEU A 88 -1.34 -11.56 13.49
C LEU A 88 -0.12 -10.65 13.39
N THR A 89 1.08 -11.18 13.57
CA THR A 89 2.34 -10.44 13.40
C THR A 89 2.50 -10.01 11.94
N THR A 90 2.18 -10.88 10.98
CA THR A 90 2.22 -10.55 9.55
C THR A 90 1.22 -9.44 9.20
N LEU A 91 -0.02 -9.51 9.71
CA LEU A 91 -1.02 -8.46 9.53
C LEU A 91 -0.54 -7.12 10.09
N ARG A 92 -0.05 -7.08 11.34
CA ARG A 92 0.48 -5.85 11.96
C ARG A 92 1.67 -5.27 11.19
N ARG A 93 2.58 -6.13 10.70
CA ARG A 93 3.70 -5.70 9.86
C ARG A 93 3.21 -5.09 8.55
N GLY A 94 2.19 -5.67 7.93
CA GLY A 94 1.53 -5.12 6.74
C GLY A 94 0.94 -3.73 6.97
N MET A 95 0.33 -3.49 8.14
CA MET A 95 -0.21 -2.17 8.50
C MET A 95 0.92 -1.11 8.60
N VAL A 96 2.05 -1.46 9.21
CA VAL A 96 3.23 -0.57 9.28
C VAL A 96 3.84 -0.35 7.90
N ALA A 97 3.94 -1.41 7.09
CA ALA A 97 4.49 -1.34 5.73
C ALA A 97 3.64 -0.48 4.79
N TYR A 98 2.33 -0.43 4.97
CA TYR A 98 1.43 0.44 4.22
C TYR A 98 1.83 1.92 4.35
N ARG A 99 2.02 2.39 5.60
CA ARG A 99 2.50 3.75 5.87
C ARG A 99 3.91 3.98 5.31
N ALA A 100 4.81 3.02 5.54
CA ALA A 100 6.20 3.13 5.08
C ALA A 100 6.29 3.29 3.56
N TYR A 101 5.50 2.54 2.79
CA TYR A 101 5.40 2.72 1.34
C TYR A 101 4.93 4.11 0.96
N ALA A 102 3.85 4.57 1.56
CA ALA A 102 3.25 5.86 1.23
C ALA A 102 4.19 7.05 1.50
N LEU A 103 5.05 6.93 2.51
CA LEU A 103 6.07 7.93 2.83
C LEU A 103 7.33 7.81 1.96
N ALA A 104 7.68 6.60 1.51
CA ALA A 104 8.79 6.37 0.59
C ALA A 104 8.45 6.77 -0.84
N GLU A 105 7.20 6.57 -1.27
CA GLU A 105 6.72 6.82 -2.63
C GLU A 105 5.49 7.77 -2.63
N PRO A 106 5.57 8.97 -2.03
CA PRO A 106 4.41 9.82 -1.82
C PRO A 106 3.77 10.29 -3.13
N ASP A 107 4.56 10.44 -4.18
CA ASP A 107 4.10 10.89 -5.48
C ASP A 107 3.28 9.79 -6.18
N TYR A 108 3.74 8.54 -6.12
CA TYR A 108 2.95 7.40 -6.59
C TYR A 108 1.69 7.18 -5.76
N TYR A 109 1.77 7.38 -4.43
CA TYR A 109 0.58 7.31 -3.57
C TYR A 109 -0.50 8.32 -3.98
N ARG A 110 -0.11 9.56 -4.34
CA ARG A 110 -1.02 10.59 -4.86
C ARG A 110 -1.65 10.16 -6.19
N VAL A 111 -0.87 9.58 -7.09
CA VAL A 111 -1.37 9.04 -8.38
C VAL A 111 -2.41 7.94 -8.15
N MET A 112 -2.14 7.02 -7.23
CA MET A 112 -3.01 5.88 -6.93
C MET A 112 -4.32 6.28 -6.27
N PHE A 113 -4.29 7.24 -5.32
CA PHE A 113 -5.41 7.43 -4.39
C PHE A 113 -5.95 8.86 -4.30
N GLN A 114 -5.19 9.88 -4.68
CA GLN A 114 -5.58 11.28 -4.45
C GLN A 114 -6.04 12.02 -5.71
N GLY A 115 -6.36 11.30 -6.78
CA GLY A 115 -6.92 11.91 -7.99
C GLY A 115 -5.96 12.88 -8.70
N ALA A 116 -4.64 12.66 -8.58
CA ALA A 116 -3.62 13.54 -9.12
C ALA A 116 -3.68 13.71 -10.66
N MET A 117 -4.41 12.84 -11.36
CA MET A 117 -4.60 12.86 -12.81
C MET A 117 -6.05 13.18 -13.18
N PRO A 118 -6.44 14.46 -13.31
CA PRO A 118 -7.80 14.86 -13.65
C PRO A 118 -8.25 14.28 -14.99
N GLY A 119 -9.47 13.72 -15.00
CA GLY A 119 -10.05 13.10 -16.21
C GLY A 119 -9.55 11.69 -16.52
N PHE A 120 -8.53 11.20 -15.83
CA PHE A 120 -8.11 9.80 -15.94
C PHE A 120 -9.21 8.88 -15.37
N LYS A 121 -9.53 7.84 -16.13
CA LYS A 121 -10.44 6.78 -15.71
C LYS A 121 -9.70 5.46 -15.84
N PRO A 122 -9.49 4.75 -14.72
CA PRO A 122 -8.83 3.45 -14.77
C PRO A 122 -9.66 2.48 -15.62
N ASP A 123 -9.01 1.76 -16.51
CA ASP A 123 -9.61 0.67 -17.27
C ASP A 123 -9.74 -0.60 -16.42
N GLN A 124 -10.22 -1.69 -17.03
CA GLN A 124 -10.42 -2.95 -16.33
C GLN A 124 -9.12 -3.52 -15.74
N GLU A 125 -8.00 -3.39 -16.45
CA GLU A 125 -6.69 -3.85 -15.99
C GLU A 125 -6.22 -3.07 -14.76
N SER A 126 -6.35 -1.75 -14.81
CA SER A 126 -6.05 -0.85 -13.70
C SER A 126 -6.89 -1.14 -12.45
N VAL A 127 -8.20 -1.34 -12.63
CA VAL A 127 -9.08 -1.72 -11.51
C VAL A 127 -8.67 -3.07 -10.92
N GLN A 128 -8.28 -4.03 -11.74
CA GLN A 128 -7.80 -5.32 -11.25
C GLN A 128 -6.46 -5.19 -10.49
N ALA A 129 -5.53 -4.33 -10.96
CA ALA A 129 -4.29 -4.06 -10.25
C ALA A 129 -4.55 -3.51 -8.84
N ALA A 130 -5.43 -2.52 -8.73
CA ALA A 130 -5.83 -1.97 -7.43
C ALA A 130 -6.49 -3.04 -6.52
N ARG A 131 -7.36 -3.88 -7.08
CA ARG A 131 -8.01 -4.96 -6.32
C ARG A 131 -7.00 -5.98 -5.79
N ARG A 132 -6.03 -6.41 -6.60
CA ARG A 132 -4.99 -7.36 -6.14
C ARG A 132 -4.26 -6.88 -4.89
N THR A 133 -3.96 -5.58 -4.80
CA THR A 133 -3.29 -5.04 -3.61
C THR A 133 -4.20 -5.03 -2.38
N PHE A 134 -5.49 -4.79 -2.54
CA PHE A 134 -6.45 -4.95 -1.45
C PHE A 134 -6.62 -6.42 -1.03
N ASP A 135 -6.60 -7.35 -1.99
CA ASP A 135 -6.70 -8.78 -1.73
C ASP A 135 -5.52 -9.31 -0.90
N LEU A 136 -4.36 -8.63 -0.88
CA LEU A 136 -3.26 -8.95 0.04
C LEU A 136 -3.69 -8.74 1.50
N LEU A 137 -4.33 -7.61 1.80
CA LEU A 137 -4.87 -7.33 3.14
C LEU A 137 -5.99 -8.33 3.50
N LEU A 138 -6.93 -8.54 2.58
CA LEU A 138 -8.05 -9.45 2.79
C LEU A 138 -7.57 -10.86 3.18
N ARG A 139 -6.62 -11.43 2.43
CA ARG A 139 -6.03 -12.74 2.74
C ARG A 139 -5.37 -12.77 4.11
N ARG A 140 -4.66 -11.71 4.54
CA ARG A 140 -4.06 -11.66 5.89
C ARG A 140 -5.12 -11.67 6.98
N VAL A 141 -6.24 -10.99 6.76
CA VAL A 141 -7.38 -11.04 7.70
C VAL A 141 -8.03 -12.42 7.72
N GLU A 142 -8.21 -13.07 6.56
CA GLU A 142 -8.73 -14.44 6.47
C GLU A 142 -7.86 -15.43 7.26
N GLU A 143 -6.54 -15.39 7.06
CA GLU A 143 -5.58 -16.21 7.81
C GLU A 143 -5.66 -15.98 9.34
N CYS A 144 -5.85 -14.71 9.77
CA CYS A 144 -6.03 -14.39 11.18
C CYS A 144 -7.35 -14.96 11.75
N LEU A 145 -8.43 -14.95 10.97
CA LEU A 145 -9.72 -15.54 11.35
C LEU A 145 -9.63 -17.07 11.43
N GLU A 146 -9.00 -17.71 10.43
CA GLU A 146 -8.75 -19.15 10.40
C GLU A 146 -7.89 -19.62 11.57
N ALA A 147 -6.87 -18.84 11.94
CA ALA A 147 -6.02 -19.09 13.10
C ALA A 147 -6.71 -18.77 14.44
N GLY A 148 -7.94 -18.24 14.43
CA GLY A 148 -8.70 -17.89 15.63
C GLY A 148 -8.13 -16.71 16.42
N VAL A 149 -7.19 -15.94 15.85
CA VAL A 149 -6.60 -14.74 16.50
C VAL A 149 -7.42 -13.49 16.26
N LEU A 150 -8.26 -13.47 15.21
CA LEU A 150 -9.31 -12.48 15.00
C LEU A 150 -10.70 -13.13 15.05
N ARG A 151 -11.72 -12.29 15.32
CA ARG A 151 -13.14 -12.67 15.39
C ARG A 151 -14.05 -11.43 15.25
N GLY A 152 -15.35 -11.63 15.21
CA GLY A 152 -16.33 -10.55 15.37
C GLY A 152 -16.69 -9.80 14.08
N GLY A 153 -16.44 -10.40 12.90
CA GLY A 153 -16.87 -9.84 11.62
C GLY A 153 -16.49 -10.73 10.44
N ALA A 154 -17.03 -10.42 9.27
CA ALA A 154 -16.58 -11.03 8.02
C ALA A 154 -15.19 -10.49 7.64
N ALA A 155 -14.34 -11.31 7.03
CA ALA A 155 -12.98 -10.92 6.65
C ALA A 155 -12.97 -9.60 5.83
N ARG A 156 -13.91 -9.45 4.91
CA ARG A 156 -14.03 -8.25 4.09
C ARG A 156 -14.34 -7.00 4.90
N GLU A 157 -15.24 -7.07 5.86
CA GLU A 157 -15.61 -5.94 6.72
C GLU A 157 -14.43 -5.49 7.58
N ILE A 158 -13.70 -6.44 8.15
CA ILE A 158 -12.49 -6.16 8.94
C ILE A 158 -11.43 -5.50 8.03
N ALA A 159 -11.16 -6.07 6.85
CA ALA A 159 -10.19 -5.52 5.92
C ALA A 159 -10.55 -4.10 5.47
N ASP A 160 -11.83 -3.84 5.16
CA ASP A 160 -12.32 -2.51 4.77
C ASP A 160 -12.10 -1.48 5.90
N VAL A 161 -12.42 -1.84 7.16
CA VAL A 161 -12.22 -0.95 8.33
C VAL A 161 -10.74 -0.65 8.56
N LEU A 162 -9.88 -1.67 8.50
CA LEU A 162 -8.43 -1.48 8.64
C LEU A 162 -7.88 -0.59 7.52
N TRP A 163 -8.28 -0.84 6.27
CA TRP A 163 -7.83 -0.04 5.14
C TRP A 163 -8.30 1.40 5.23
N MET A 164 -9.57 1.65 5.57
CA MET A 164 -10.12 3.01 5.75
C MET A 164 -9.33 3.80 6.79
N ALA A 165 -8.99 3.18 7.92
CA ALA A 165 -8.22 3.83 8.98
C ALA A 165 -6.79 4.15 8.55
N MET A 166 -6.07 3.17 8.00
CA MET A 166 -4.69 3.35 7.51
C MET A 166 -4.62 4.39 6.41
N HIS A 167 -5.52 4.29 5.42
CA HIS A 167 -5.56 5.20 4.28
C HIS A 167 -5.89 6.63 4.71
N GLY A 168 -6.86 6.81 5.61
CA GLY A 168 -7.21 8.13 6.14
C GLY A 168 -6.04 8.79 6.88
N ALA A 169 -5.37 8.05 7.78
CA ALA A 169 -4.24 8.55 8.54
C ALA A 169 -3.07 8.96 7.61
N VAL A 170 -2.69 8.09 6.69
CA VAL A 170 -1.59 8.35 5.74
C VAL A 170 -1.92 9.51 4.80
N SER A 171 -3.16 9.63 4.34
CA SER A 171 -3.58 10.74 3.49
C SER A 171 -3.46 12.09 4.22
N LEU A 172 -3.82 12.15 5.51
CA LEU A 172 -3.64 13.35 6.34
C LEU A 172 -2.16 13.67 6.56
N GLU A 173 -1.34 12.64 6.81
CA GLU A 173 0.10 12.79 6.99
C GLU A 173 0.79 13.37 5.74
N ILE A 174 0.56 12.76 4.56
CA ILE A 174 1.12 13.24 3.28
C ILE A 174 0.62 14.64 2.92
N SER A 175 -0.57 15.02 3.39
CA SER A 175 -1.12 16.37 3.20
C SER A 175 -0.57 17.40 4.19
N GLY A 176 0.32 17.00 5.12
CA GLY A 176 0.99 17.91 6.06
C GLY A 176 0.12 18.40 7.21
N TYR A 177 -0.92 17.65 7.59
CA TYR A 177 -1.78 18.06 8.73
C TYR A 177 -1.16 17.78 10.10
N PHE A 178 -0.05 17.03 10.14
CA PHE A 178 0.59 16.66 11.40
C PHE A 178 2.09 16.93 11.35
N GLU A 179 2.66 17.24 12.53
CA GLU A 179 4.11 17.31 12.69
C GLU A 179 4.74 15.91 12.60
N PRO A 180 5.85 15.73 11.87
CA PRO A 180 6.44 14.42 11.60
C PRO A 180 6.75 13.58 12.84
N ASP A 181 7.22 14.22 13.93
CA ASP A 181 7.69 13.54 15.13
C ASP A 181 6.57 12.84 15.92
N GLU A 182 5.32 13.29 15.75
CA GLU A 182 4.17 12.77 16.50
C GLU A 182 3.35 11.75 15.71
N VAL A 183 3.45 11.76 14.39
CA VAL A 183 2.55 10.98 13.50
C VAL A 183 2.81 9.50 13.61
N ALA A 184 4.06 9.06 13.73
CA ALA A 184 4.40 7.64 13.81
C ALA A 184 3.70 6.95 14.99
N GLN A 185 3.79 7.55 16.17
CA GLN A 185 3.16 7.03 17.39
C GLN A 185 1.63 7.05 17.30
N ARG A 186 1.06 8.12 16.72
CA ARG A 186 -0.39 8.23 16.49
C ARG A 186 -0.89 7.18 15.52
N TYR A 187 -0.13 6.89 14.46
CA TYR A 187 -0.46 5.84 13.50
C TYR A 187 -0.44 4.45 14.15
N GLU A 188 0.56 4.14 14.97
CA GLU A 188 0.62 2.88 15.72
C GLU A 188 -0.56 2.75 16.68
N LEU A 189 -0.90 3.81 17.41
CA LEU A 189 -2.06 3.84 18.31
C LEU A 189 -3.36 3.62 17.52
N LEU A 190 -3.53 4.28 16.37
CA LEU A 190 -4.68 4.09 15.51
C LEU A 190 -4.80 2.62 15.05
N CYS A 191 -3.72 2.05 14.53
CA CYS A 191 -3.69 0.66 14.08
C CYS A 191 -4.07 -0.31 15.21
N ALA A 192 -3.50 -0.11 16.40
CA ALA A 192 -3.84 -0.91 17.57
C ALA A 192 -5.32 -0.76 17.99
N SER A 193 -5.83 0.48 17.99
CA SER A 193 -7.20 0.79 18.37
C SER A 193 -8.24 0.21 17.42
N VAL A 194 -7.99 0.27 16.11
CA VAL A 194 -8.90 -0.24 15.10
C VAL A 194 -8.91 -1.78 15.05
N LEU A 195 -7.77 -2.40 15.36
CA LEU A 195 -7.64 -3.86 15.40
C LEU A 195 -8.22 -4.46 16.69
N ALA A 196 -8.16 -3.74 17.82
CA ALA A 196 -8.53 -4.22 19.14
C ALA A 196 -9.92 -4.88 19.23
N PRO A 197 -11.00 -4.34 18.63
CA PRO A 197 -12.33 -4.96 18.70
C PRO A 197 -12.41 -6.35 18.08
N PHE A 198 -11.51 -6.64 17.14
CA PHE A 198 -11.47 -7.90 16.40
C PHE A 198 -10.55 -8.94 17.03
N LEU A 199 -9.69 -8.56 17.98
CA LEU A 199 -8.78 -9.52 18.62
C LEU A 199 -9.57 -10.54 19.45
N ALA A 200 -9.20 -11.81 19.32
CA ALA A 200 -9.72 -12.85 20.20
C ALA A 200 -9.22 -12.59 21.64
N HIS A 201 -10.11 -12.60 22.63
CA HIS A 201 -9.69 -12.50 24.02
C HIS A 201 -8.99 -13.81 24.38
N SER A 202 -7.74 -13.75 24.79
CA SER A 202 -7.14 -14.86 25.53
C SER A 202 -8.01 -15.07 26.76
N ALA A 203 -8.57 -16.27 26.93
CA ALA A 203 -9.25 -16.63 28.17
C ALA A 203 -8.24 -16.45 29.29
N VAL A 204 -8.42 -15.44 30.11
CA VAL A 204 -7.73 -15.33 31.40
C VAL A 204 -8.24 -16.51 32.18
N THR A 205 -7.46 -17.57 32.29
CA THR A 205 -7.71 -18.67 33.19
C THR A 205 -7.75 -18.06 34.60
N HIS A 206 -8.94 -17.93 35.14
CA HIS A 206 -9.12 -17.71 36.57
C HIS A 206 -8.50 -18.93 37.24
N GLY A 207 -7.30 -18.75 37.77
CA GLY A 207 -6.71 -19.69 38.69
C GLY A 207 -7.68 -19.82 39.87
N ASP A 208 -8.17 -21.03 40.09
CA ASP A 208 -8.91 -21.44 41.28
C ASP A 208 -8.18 -20.97 42.53
N VAL A 209 -8.71 -19.93 43.17
CA VAL A 209 -8.36 -19.63 44.55
C VAL A 209 -9.12 -20.62 45.39
N THR A 210 -8.52 -21.78 45.61
CA THR A 210 -8.97 -22.73 46.64
C THR A 210 -8.87 -22.01 47.98
N HIS A 211 -10.01 -21.64 48.53
CA HIS A 211 -10.16 -21.25 49.95
C HIS A 211 -9.75 -22.46 50.80
N GLY A 212 -8.57 -22.39 51.35
CA GLY A 212 -8.15 -23.26 52.41
C GLY A 212 -9.01 -23.01 53.64
N ASP A 213 -9.77 -24.04 53.98
CA ASP A 213 -10.59 -24.14 55.17
C ASP A 213 -9.68 -24.07 56.42
N VAL A 214 -9.75 -22.99 57.19
CA VAL A 214 -9.10 -22.90 58.51
C VAL A 214 -10.13 -23.36 59.54
N SER A 215 -10.16 -24.68 59.77
CA SER A 215 -10.83 -25.24 60.90
C SER A 215 -10.12 -24.83 62.20
N GLN A 216 -10.82 -24.10 63.02
CA GLN A 216 -10.49 -23.84 64.43
C GLN A 216 -10.51 -25.16 65.20
N GLY A 217 -9.43 -25.43 65.89
CA GLY A 217 -9.36 -26.45 66.99
C GLY A 217 -8.98 -25.79 68.28
N ALA A 218 -9.94 -25.86 69.23
CA ALA A 218 -9.87 -25.76 70.69
C ALA A 218 -8.68 -25.06 71.36
#